data_a204a920decff5471a84e608c746d4c0
#
_entry.id   a204a920decff5471a84e608c746d4c0
#
_cell.length_a   1.000
_cell.length_b   1.000
_cell.length_c   1.000
_cell.angle_alpha   90.00
_cell.angle_beta   90.00
_cell.angle_gamma   90.00
#
_symmetry.space_group_name_H-M   'P 1'
#
loop_
_entity.id
_entity.type
_entity.pdbx_description
1 polymer ?
#
loop_
_entity_poly.entity_id
_entity_poly.type
_entity_poly.pdbx_seq_one_letter_code
_entity_poly.pdbx_strand_id
1 'polypeptide(L)'
;MKKIKKRGAVYGVIALLLCAAAYLNWSYVDTPEDLLAAQQTDAQADTQTDASADSTAGEDDYFASSRLTRTQARDEAVSTLKELSESDTADQSAKDDAAAQISALADDTVAEANIESLIRAKGYEDAVVMLGDGSANIVVAPPDGGLQAKDVAVIRDIVISETGMTAGQIKIVEAS
;
A
#
# COMPACT_ATOMS: atom_id res chain seq x y z
N MET A 1 -54.48 -15.85 -3.88
CA MET A 1 -53.77 -15.46 -5.12
C MET A 1 -53.04 -14.12 -4.99
N LYS A 2 -52.20 -13.88 -3.96
CA LYS A 2 -51.49 -12.57 -3.75
C LYS A 2 -49.98 -12.69 -3.56
N LYS A 3 -49.38 -13.89 -3.66
CA LYS A 3 -47.93 -14.10 -3.44
C LYS A 3 -47.05 -13.96 -4.69
N ILE A 4 -47.65 -13.96 -5.90
CA ILE A 4 -46.90 -13.87 -7.16
C ILE A 4 -46.45 -12.45 -7.48
N LYS A 5 -47.18 -11.42 -7.03
CA LYS A 5 -46.85 -10.01 -7.30
C LYS A 5 -45.61 -9.50 -6.53
N LYS A 6 -45.30 -10.10 -5.35
CA LYS A 6 -44.13 -9.70 -4.57
C LYS A 6 -42.79 -10.19 -5.18
N ARG A 7 -42.80 -11.32 -5.85
CA ARG A 7 -41.59 -11.85 -6.53
C ARG A 7 -41.22 -11.05 -7.77
N GLY A 8 -42.23 -10.59 -8.54
CA GLY A 8 -41.98 -9.72 -9.69
C GLY A 8 -41.44 -8.33 -9.31
N ALA A 9 -41.86 -7.78 -8.18
CA ALA A 9 -41.30 -6.52 -7.67
C ALA A 9 -39.82 -6.63 -7.24
N VAL A 10 -39.45 -7.76 -6.66
CA VAL A 10 -38.05 -8.03 -6.27
C VAL A 10 -37.14 -8.14 -7.50
N TYR A 11 -37.59 -8.87 -8.54
CA TYR A 11 -36.82 -8.95 -9.80
C TYR A 11 -36.72 -7.61 -10.51
N GLY A 12 -37.76 -6.76 -10.44
CA GLY A 12 -37.73 -5.40 -10.99
C GLY A 12 -36.72 -4.50 -10.30
N VAL A 13 -36.60 -4.57 -8.96
CA VAL A 13 -35.60 -3.82 -8.19
C VAL A 13 -34.18 -4.30 -8.50
N ILE A 14 -33.97 -5.61 -8.61
CA ILE A 14 -32.64 -6.17 -8.95
C ILE A 14 -32.23 -5.76 -10.37
N ALA A 15 -33.15 -5.79 -11.34
CA ALA A 15 -32.87 -5.35 -12.70
C ALA A 15 -32.54 -3.85 -12.75
N LEU A 16 -33.21 -3.02 -11.96
CA LEU A 16 -32.94 -1.59 -11.90
C LEU A 16 -31.59 -1.30 -11.26
N LEU A 17 -31.20 -2.03 -10.21
CA LEU A 17 -29.87 -1.92 -9.60
C LEU A 17 -28.74 -2.36 -10.55
N LEU A 18 -28.95 -3.42 -11.34
CA LEU A 18 -27.99 -3.85 -12.34
C LEU A 18 -27.84 -2.84 -13.49
N CYS A 19 -28.94 -2.20 -13.93
CA CYS A 19 -28.89 -1.12 -14.91
C CYS A 19 -28.18 0.12 -14.36
N ALA A 20 -28.41 0.48 -13.09
CA ALA A 20 -27.70 1.59 -12.44
C ALA A 20 -26.21 1.30 -12.29
N ALA A 21 -25.82 0.06 -11.93
CA ALA A 21 -24.43 -0.34 -11.85
C ALA A 21 -23.71 -0.32 -13.21
N ALA A 22 -24.38 -0.78 -14.27
CA ALA A 22 -23.86 -0.73 -15.64
C ALA A 22 -23.75 0.73 -16.14
N TYR A 23 -24.69 1.59 -15.82
CA TYR A 23 -24.66 3.01 -16.17
C TYR A 23 -23.51 3.74 -15.44
N LEU A 24 -23.34 3.49 -14.15
CA LEU A 24 -22.23 4.06 -13.38
C LEU A 24 -20.89 3.56 -13.90
N ASN A 25 -20.76 2.27 -14.17
CA ASN A 25 -19.52 1.70 -14.74
C ASN A 25 -19.20 2.35 -16.11
N TRP A 26 -20.20 2.57 -16.96
CA TRP A 26 -19.97 3.25 -18.25
C TRP A 26 -19.68 4.75 -18.09
N SER A 27 -20.37 5.44 -17.17
CA SER A 27 -20.15 6.86 -16.90
C SER A 27 -18.80 7.18 -16.26
N TYR A 28 -18.17 6.21 -15.55
CA TYR A 28 -16.82 6.37 -14.97
C TYR A 28 -15.69 5.90 -15.88
N VAL A 29 -15.99 5.21 -16.99
CA VAL A 29 -14.98 4.76 -17.97
C VAL A 29 -14.73 5.83 -19.05
N ASP A 30 -15.64 6.79 -19.25
CA ASP A 30 -15.38 7.97 -20.08
C ASP A 30 -14.59 9.02 -19.27
N THR A 31 -13.30 8.74 -19.03
CA THR A 31 -12.34 9.80 -18.69
C THR A 31 -12.13 10.58 -19.99
N PRO A 32 -12.44 11.89 -20.05
CA PRO A 32 -12.16 12.67 -21.24
C PRO A 32 -10.64 12.69 -21.47
N GLU A 33 -10.21 12.22 -22.63
CA GLU A 33 -8.83 12.37 -23.14
C GLU A 33 -8.40 13.86 -23.26
N ASP A 34 -9.31 14.78 -22.96
CA ASP A 34 -9.12 16.23 -23.06
C ASP A 34 -8.27 16.84 -21.93
N LEU A 35 -7.96 16.09 -20.85
CA LEU A 35 -7.04 16.55 -19.79
C LEU A 35 -5.57 16.25 -20.11
N LEU A 36 -5.28 15.38 -21.09
CA LEU A 36 -3.92 15.11 -21.54
C LEU A 36 -3.47 16.05 -22.68
N ALA A 37 -4.40 16.79 -23.31
CA ALA A 37 -4.10 17.73 -24.39
C ALA A 37 -3.70 19.14 -23.94
N ALA A 38 -3.87 19.48 -22.65
CA ALA A 38 -3.57 20.82 -22.12
C ALA A 38 -2.12 20.98 -21.61
N GLN A 39 -1.26 19.98 -21.73
CA GLN A 39 0.14 20.05 -21.32
C GLN A 39 1.16 19.91 -22.46
N GLN A 40 0.70 20.02 -23.71
CA GLN A 40 1.59 20.02 -24.89
C GLN A 40 1.53 21.36 -25.64
N THR A 41 2.04 22.43 -25.04
CA THR A 41 2.55 23.57 -25.80
C THR A 41 3.71 24.21 -25.06
N ASP A 42 4.82 24.29 -25.76
CA ASP A 42 6.08 24.97 -25.49
C ASP A 42 7.14 24.25 -24.65
N ALA A 43 7.96 23.46 -25.35
CA ALA A 43 9.41 23.69 -25.39
C ALA A 43 10.07 22.64 -26.30
N GLN A 44 10.21 22.97 -27.60
CA GLN A 44 11.22 22.33 -28.42
C GLN A 44 12.58 22.90 -28.01
N ALA A 45 13.36 22.09 -27.31
CA ALA A 45 14.80 22.26 -27.21
C ALA A 45 15.46 20.89 -27.22
N ASP A 46 16.11 20.62 -28.34
CA ASP A 46 17.09 19.60 -28.64
C ASP A 46 17.98 19.29 -27.41
N THR A 47 17.95 18.07 -26.91
CA THR A 47 19.13 17.44 -26.27
C THR A 47 18.94 15.92 -26.28
N GLN A 48 19.70 15.23 -27.14
CA GLN A 48 20.01 13.83 -26.97
C GLN A 48 20.67 13.64 -25.58
N THR A 49 20.04 12.90 -24.70
CA THR A 49 20.70 12.42 -23.50
C THR A 49 20.21 11.01 -23.22
N ASP A 50 21.12 10.10 -23.34
CA ASP A 50 21.31 8.79 -22.71
C ASP A 50 20.07 8.05 -22.17
N ALA A 51 19.89 6.85 -22.70
CA ALA A 51 18.89 5.85 -22.33
C ALA A 51 19.12 5.18 -20.96
N SER A 52 19.58 5.94 -19.95
CA SER A 52 19.78 5.44 -18.58
C SER A 52 18.96 6.15 -17.51
N ALA A 53 18.10 7.12 -17.88
CA ALA A 53 17.34 7.93 -16.91
C ALA A 53 15.87 7.48 -16.73
N ASP A 54 15.41 6.48 -17.49
CA ASP A 54 13.98 6.12 -17.51
C ASP A 54 13.61 5.00 -16.49
N SER A 55 14.58 4.29 -15.94
CA SER A 55 14.30 3.25 -14.93
C SER A 55 14.17 3.81 -13.50
N THR A 56 14.93 4.85 -13.14
CA THR A 56 14.90 5.45 -11.80
C THR A 56 13.61 6.22 -11.51
N ALA A 57 13.03 6.88 -12.49
CA ALA A 57 11.77 7.62 -12.29
C ALA A 57 10.59 6.69 -11.93
N GLY A 58 10.54 5.48 -12.51
CA GLY A 58 9.52 4.49 -12.21
C GLY A 58 9.69 3.84 -10.83
N GLU A 59 10.92 3.64 -10.39
CA GLU A 59 11.24 3.06 -9.07
C GLU A 59 10.93 4.05 -7.95
N ASP A 60 11.30 5.32 -8.08
CA ASP A 60 10.97 6.37 -7.10
C ASP A 60 9.47 6.53 -6.91
N ASP A 61 8.70 6.51 -8.00
CA ASP A 61 7.23 6.54 -7.97
C ASP A 61 6.65 5.31 -7.26
N TYR A 62 7.24 4.13 -7.47
CA TYR A 62 6.83 2.90 -6.78
C TYR A 62 7.03 3.01 -5.26
N PHE A 63 8.20 3.45 -4.80
CA PHE A 63 8.49 3.59 -3.37
C PHE A 63 7.61 4.65 -2.72
N ALA A 64 7.41 5.80 -3.38
CA ALA A 64 6.52 6.85 -2.91
C ALA A 64 5.07 6.38 -2.80
N SER A 65 4.55 5.70 -3.83
CA SER A 65 3.18 5.16 -3.84
C SER A 65 2.99 4.05 -2.81
N SER A 66 3.98 3.19 -2.61
CA SER A 66 3.95 2.13 -1.60
C SER A 66 3.89 2.69 -0.19
N ARG A 67 4.66 3.75 0.12
CA ARG A 67 4.60 4.45 1.41
C ARG A 67 3.25 5.12 1.61
N LEU A 68 2.71 5.76 0.58
CA LEU A 68 1.38 6.39 0.64
C LEU A 68 0.29 5.34 0.93
N THR A 69 0.29 4.24 0.19
CA THR A 69 -0.67 3.13 0.37
C THR A 69 -0.57 2.55 1.79
N ARG A 70 0.65 2.32 2.29
CA ARG A 70 0.88 1.86 3.66
C ARG A 70 0.31 2.83 4.69
N THR A 71 0.56 4.14 4.52
CA THR A 71 0.06 5.18 5.43
C THR A 71 -1.46 5.21 5.42
N GLN A 72 -2.09 5.19 4.25
CA GLN A 72 -3.56 5.18 4.13
C GLN A 72 -4.19 3.95 4.78
N ALA A 73 -3.65 2.76 4.53
CA ALA A 73 -4.14 1.52 5.15
C ALA A 73 -4.01 1.55 6.68
N ARG A 74 -2.92 2.12 7.19
CA ARG A 74 -2.70 2.29 8.62
C ARG A 74 -3.68 3.29 9.25
N ASP A 75 -3.89 4.43 8.61
CA ASP A 75 -4.82 5.46 9.09
C ASP A 75 -6.26 4.90 9.15
N GLU A 76 -6.66 4.12 8.17
CA GLU A 76 -7.96 3.42 8.16
C GLU A 76 -8.06 2.39 9.30
N ALA A 77 -7.02 1.58 9.49
CA ALA A 77 -6.97 0.61 10.58
C ALA A 77 -7.05 1.28 11.96
N VAL A 78 -6.26 2.33 12.18
CA VAL A 78 -6.28 3.11 13.44
C VAL A 78 -7.64 3.76 13.65
N SER A 79 -8.27 4.32 12.62
CA SER A 79 -9.62 4.90 12.71
C SER A 79 -10.65 3.85 13.15
N THR A 80 -10.63 2.67 12.53
CA THR A 80 -11.54 1.57 12.87
C THR A 80 -11.33 1.06 14.30
N LEU A 81 -10.07 0.88 14.71
CA LEU A 81 -9.74 0.46 16.08
C LEU A 81 -10.12 1.50 17.12
N LYS A 82 -9.97 2.78 16.79
CA LYS A 82 -10.35 3.89 17.65
C LYS A 82 -11.88 3.93 17.84
N GLU A 83 -12.66 3.78 16.77
CA GLU A 83 -14.12 3.68 16.85
C GLU A 83 -14.56 2.52 17.76
N LEU A 84 -13.88 1.36 17.65
CA LEU A 84 -14.15 0.21 18.52
C LEU A 84 -13.80 0.51 19.98
N SER A 85 -12.66 1.14 20.24
CA SER A 85 -12.22 1.49 21.59
C SER A 85 -13.13 2.51 22.29
N GLU A 86 -13.75 3.41 21.52
CA GLU A 86 -14.66 4.46 21.99
C GLU A 86 -16.14 4.01 21.99
N SER A 87 -16.48 2.85 21.43
CA SER A 87 -17.85 2.35 21.28
C SER A 87 -18.50 2.06 22.65
N ASP A 88 -19.68 2.62 22.89
CA ASP A 88 -20.46 2.35 24.11
C ASP A 88 -21.03 0.93 24.15
N THR A 89 -21.11 0.25 23.01
CA THR A 89 -21.69 -1.09 22.85
C THR A 89 -20.66 -2.22 22.91
N ALA A 90 -19.38 -1.91 22.77
CA ALA A 90 -18.29 -2.88 22.85
C ALA A 90 -18.01 -3.26 24.31
N ASP A 91 -17.68 -4.52 24.52
CA ASP A 91 -17.22 -4.98 25.83
C ASP A 91 -15.80 -4.45 26.15
N GLN A 92 -15.42 -4.49 27.44
CA GLN A 92 -14.14 -3.93 27.88
C GLN A 92 -12.95 -4.68 27.27
N SER A 93 -13.05 -5.98 27.04
CA SER A 93 -11.98 -6.78 26.43
C SER A 93 -11.72 -6.32 25.00
N ALA A 94 -12.78 -6.08 24.20
CA ALA A 94 -12.64 -5.61 22.83
C ALA A 94 -12.01 -4.20 22.75
N LYS A 95 -12.31 -3.33 23.72
CA LYS A 95 -11.70 -2.00 23.82
C LYS A 95 -10.22 -2.10 24.18
N ASP A 96 -9.87 -2.94 25.13
CA ASP A 96 -8.49 -3.16 25.57
C ASP A 96 -7.66 -3.77 24.42
N ASP A 97 -8.23 -4.73 23.66
CA ASP A 97 -7.61 -5.33 22.48
C ASP A 97 -7.39 -4.29 21.37
N ALA A 98 -8.37 -3.42 21.13
CA ALA A 98 -8.24 -2.34 20.14
C ALA A 98 -7.13 -1.35 20.54
N ALA A 99 -7.06 -0.96 21.81
CA ALA A 99 -6.00 -0.09 22.32
C ALA A 99 -4.61 -0.73 22.18
N ALA A 100 -4.49 -2.02 22.46
CA ALA A 100 -3.24 -2.77 22.30
C ALA A 100 -2.81 -2.84 20.83
N GLN A 101 -3.75 -3.06 19.90
CA GLN A 101 -3.47 -3.07 18.47
C GLN A 101 -3.03 -1.69 17.96
N ILE A 102 -3.63 -0.60 18.43
CA ILE A 102 -3.19 0.77 18.08
C ILE A 102 -1.74 0.99 18.54
N SER A 103 -1.39 0.54 19.77
CA SER A 103 -0.01 0.63 20.27
C SER A 103 0.96 -0.19 19.40
N ALA A 104 0.60 -1.42 19.05
CA ALA A 104 1.42 -2.26 18.17
C ALA A 104 1.65 -1.62 16.79
N LEU A 105 0.61 -1.03 16.17
CA LEU A 105 0.75 -0.30 14.90
C LEU A 105 1.68 0.91 15.00
N ALA A 106 1.71 1.59 16.16
CA ALA A 106 2.64 2.69 16.39
C ALA A 106 4.09 2.19 16.52
N ASP A 107 4.31 1.10 17.26
CA ASP A 107 5.62 0.47 17.41
C ASP A 107 6.15 -0.05 16.05
N ASP A 108 5.30 -0.70 15.26
CA ASP A 108 5.64 -1.13 13.90
C ASP A 108 6.03 0.06 13.01
N THR A 109 5.34 1.20 13.13
CA THR A 109 5.67 2.40 12.36
C THR A 109 7.09 2.91 12.64
N VAL A 110 7.47 2.90 13.91
CA VAL A 110 8.82 3.34 14.33
C VAL A 110 9.88 2.33 13.83
N ALA A 111 9.60 1.04 14.00
CA ALA A 111 10.51 -0.02 13.55
C ALA A 111 10.72 0.01 12.02
N GLU A 112 9.64 0.16 11.23
CA GLU A 112 9.71 0.32 9.77
C GLU A 112 10.60 1.48 9.36
N ALA A 113 10.40 2.67 9.95
CA ALA A 113 11.19 3.85 9.65
C ALA A 113 12.68 3.67 10.01
N ASN A 114 12.97 3.01 11.14
CA ASN A 114 14.33 2.68 11.54
C ASN A 114 14.99 1.71 10.56
N ILE A 115 14.31 0.63 10.20
CA ILE A 115 14.82 -0.37 9.25
C ILE A 115 15.09 0.26 7.88
N GLU A 116 14.14 1.06 7.33
CA GLU A 116 14.34 1.79 6.08
C GLU A 116 15.57 2.72 6.14
N SER A 117 15.75 3.42 7.26
CA SER A 117 16.90 4.29 7.48
C SER A 117 18.22 3.53 7.54
N LEU A 118 18.24 2.36 8.21
CA LEU A 118 19.41 1.51 8.33
C LEU A 118 19.79 0.86 6.98
N ILE A 119 18.80 0.44 6.19
CA ILE A 119 19.01 -0.10 4.85
C ILE A 119 19.66 0.97 3.96
N ARG A 120 19.12 2.20 3.94
CA ARG A 120 19.72 3.32 3.20
C ARG A 120 21.14 3.66 3.70
N ALA A 121 21.37 3.61 5.01
CA ALA A 121 22.71 3.82 5.59
C ALA A 121 23.74 2.75 5.18
N LYS A 122 23.28 1.57 4.73
CA LYS A 122 24.15 0.53 4.15
C LYS A 122 24.47 0.75 2.66
N GLY A 123 23.90 1.79 2.04
CA GLY A 123 24.19 2.17 0.65
C GLY A 123 23.15 1.69 -0.37
N TYR A 124 22.02 1.14 0.07
CA TYR A 124 20.88 0.90 -0.81
C TYR A 124 20.16 2.22 -1.08
N GLU A 125 19.76 2.44 -2.32
CA GLU A 125 19.17 3.70 -2.77
C GLU A 125 17.84 3.99 -2.07
N ASP A 126 16.95 3.02 -2.07
CA ASP A 126 15.68 3.11 -1.34
C ASP A 126 15.18 1.73 -0.86
N ALA A 127 14.27 1.76 0.11
CA ALA A 127 13.58 0.57 0.60
C ALA A 127 12.24 0.96 1.22
N VAL A 128 11.26 0.08 1.09
CA VAL A 128 9.99 0.14 1.84
C VAL A 128 9.84 -1.11 2.67
N VAL A 129 9.56 -0.92 3.95
CA VAL A 129 9.35 -1.98 4.92
C VAL A 129 7.89 -1.97 5.36
N MET A 130 7.28 -3.14 5.38
CA MET A 130 5.92 -3.35 5.86
C MET A 130 5.97 -4.45 6.93
N LEU A 131 5.68 -4.05 8.17
CA LEU A 131 5.53 -4.96 9.29
C LEU A 131 4.05 -5.22 9.55
N GLY A 132 3.72 -6.43 9.93
CA GLY A 132 2.36 -6.81 10.33
C GLY A 132 2.22 -8.31 10.49
N ASP A 133 1.31 -8.72 11.36
CA ASP A 133 0.96 -10.13 11.64
C ASP A 133 2.18 -11.01 11.94
N GLY A 134 3.21 -10.44 12.61
CA GLY A 134 4.44 -11.15 12.93
C GLY A 134 5.30 -11.48 11.71
N SER A 135 5.15 -10.74 10.62
CA SER A 135 5.95 -10.86 9.40
C SER A 135 6.50 -9.52 8.92
N ALA A 136 7.62 -9.56 8.21
CA ALA A 136 8.25 -8.40 7.59
C ALA A 136 8.36 -8.60 6.08
N ASN A 137 7.81 -7.68 5.30
CA ASN A 137 7.97 -7.62 3.85
C ASN A 137 8.80 -6.39 3.51
N ILE A 138 9.93 -6.61 2.84
CA ILE A 138 10.88 -5.56 2.50
C ILE A 138 11.03 -5.54 0.98
N VAL A 139 10.76 -4.38 0.38
CA VAL A 139 11.07 -4.11 -1.03
C VAL A 139 12.24 -3.14 -1.06
N VAL A 140 13.28 -3.48 -1.82
CA VAL A 140 14.53 -2.71 -1.88
C VAL A 140 14.82 -2.35 -3.32
N ALA A 141 15.27 -1.11 -3.54
CA ALA A 141 15.83 -0.72 -4.83
C ALA A 141 17.08 -1.57 -5.11
N PRO A 142 17.14 -2.29 -6.24
CA PRO A 142 18.25 -3.18 -6.51
C PRO A 142 19.53 -2.37 -6.72
N PRO A 143 20.66 -2.81 -6.14
CA PRO A 143 21.96 -2.25 -6.49
C PRO A 143 22.34 -2.69 -7.91
N ASP A 144 23.39 -2.06 -8.47
CA ASP A 144 23.96 -2.46 -9.76
C ASP A 144 24.21 -3.99 -9.81
N GLY A 145 23.49 -4.67 -10.69
CA GLY A 145 23.59 -6.14 -10.84
C GLY A 145 22.59 -6.95 -10.01
N GLY A 146 21.62 -6.30 -9.38
CA GLY A 146 20.54 -6.93 -8.60
C GLY A 146 20.94 -7.35 -7.19
N LEU A 147 19.95 -7.75 -6.38
CA LEU A 147 20.15 -8.21 -5.00
C LEU A 147 20.89 -9.56 -4.98
N GLN A 148 22.04 -9.59 -4.34
CA GLN A 148 22.81 -10.82 -4.13
C GLN A 148 22.53 -11.43 -2.76
N ALA A 149 22.91 -12.69 -2.56
CA ALA A 149 22.73 -13.39 -1.27
C ALA A 149 23.36 -12.66 -0.08
N LYS A 150 24.46 -11.94 -0.29
CA LYS A 150 25.11 -11.10 0.74
C LYS A 150 24.23 -9.92 1.14
N ASP A 151 23.55 -9.30 0.17
CA ASP A 151 22.67 -8.14 0.40
C ASP A 151 21.43 -8.56 1.18
N VAL A 152 20.84 -9.68 0.78
CA VAL A 152 19.71 -10.29 1.52
C VAL A 152 20.11 -10.64 2.96
N ALA A 153 21.34 -11.11 3.20
CA ALA A 153 21.82 -11.42 4.55
C ALA A 153 21.95 -10.14 5.39
N VAL A 154 22.52 -9.06 4.84
CA VAL A 154 22.68 -7.77 5.54
C VAL A 154 21.30 -7.17 5.89
N ILE A 155 20.38 -7.14 4.94
CA ILE A 155 19.04 -6.59 5.17
C ILE A 155 18.30 -7.42 6.22
N ARG A 156 18.39 -8.75 6.14
CA ARG A 156 17.79 -9.65 7.12
C ARG A 156 18.33 -9.44 8.52
N ASP A 157 19.65 -9.26 8.68
CA ASP A 157 20.26 -9.00 9.98
C ASP A 157 19.77 -7.69 10.60
N ILE A 158 19.57 -6.64 9.80
CA ILE A 158 18.96 -5.38 10.24
C ILE A 158 17.55 -5.64 10.79
N VAL A 159 16.72 -6.33 10.01
CA VAL A 159 15.33 -6.60 10.41
C VAL A 159 15.26 -7.43 11.70
N ILE A 160 16.10 -8.48 11.80
CA ILE A 160 16.17 -9.33 13.00
C ILE A 160 16.58 -8.50 14.22
N SER A 161 17.57 -7.60 14.07
CA SER A 161 18.05 -6.77 15.17
C SER A 161 16.99 -5.77 15.66
N GLU A 162 16.20 -5.19 14.77
CA GLU A 162 15.20 -4.19 15.12
C GLU A 162 13.89 -4.80 15.62
N THR A 163 13.51 -6.01 15.14
CA THR A 163 12.20 -6.60 15.42
C THR A 163 12.23 -7.85 16.28
N GLY A 164 13.38 -8.51 16.38
CA GLY A 164 13.50 -9.83 16.98
C GLY A 164 12.85 -10.97 16.20
N MET A 165 12.38 -10.72 14.98
CA MET A 165 11.74 -11.73 14.12
C MET A 165 12.73 -12.81 13.71
N THR A 166 12.21 -14.00 13.40
CA THR A 166 13.00 -15.08 12.84
C THR A 166 13.17 -14.92 11.32
N ALA A 167 14.24 -15.48 10.77
CA ALA A 167 14.53 -15.39 9.32
C ALA A 167 13.37 -15.89 8.41
N GLY A 168 12.55 -16.83 8.90
CA GLY A 168 11.40 -17.36 8.17
C GLY A 168 10.21 -16.41 8.07
N GLN A 169 10.17 -15.37 8.91
CA GLN A 169 9.13 -14.34 8.92
C GLN A 169 9.48 -13.14 8.03
N ILE A 170 10.70 -13.13 7.47
CA ILE A 170 11.24 -12.00 6.70
C ILE A 170 11.26 -12.35 5.23
N LYS A 171 10.57 -11.58 4.41
CA LYS A 171 10.55 -11.67 2.95
C LYS A 171 11.20 -10.43 2.37
N ILE A 172 12.23 -10.61 1.56
CA ILE A 172 12.97 -9.54 0.88
C ILE A 172 12.81 -9.74 -0.63
N VAL A 173 12.42 -8.70 -1.33
CA VAL A 173 12.27 -8.67 -2.79
C VAL A 173 12.91 -7.41 -3.34
N GLU A 174 13.41 -7.48 -4.56
CA GLU A 174 13.83 -6.28 -5.31
C GLU A 174 12.66 -5.62 -6.00
N ALA A 175 12.69 -4.31 -6.10
CA ALA A 175 11.77 -3.55 -6.94
C ALA A 175 12.07 -3.86 -8.42
N SER A 176 11.04 -3.92 -9.26
CA SER A 176 11.16 -4.26 -10.69
C SER A 176 10.46 -3.23 -11.56
#